data_3800ad12fbe38ee06b0c53ff4ffea5d3
#
_entry.id   3800ad12fbe38ee06b0c53ff4ffea5d3
#
_cell.length_a   1.000
_cell.length_b   1.000
_cell.length_c   1.000
_cell.angle_alpha   90.00
_cell.angle_beta   90.00
_cell.angle_gamma   90.00
#
_symmetry.space_group_name_H-M   'P 1'
#
loop_
_entity.id
_entity.type
_entity.pdbx_description
1 polymer ?
#
loop_
_entity_poly.entity_id
_entity_poly.type
_entity_poly.pdbx_seq_one_letter_code
_entity_poly.pdbx_strand_id
1 'polypeptide(L)'
;MTERTGTEELDDAVDLMMADPHAPLPRMNPRLAALLRLAAELRDLPREAFKARLRAELLSVARGRGEPAAPAPSAGRPLVTEEDIRARLEELASEPRMVAHDVRAALADLPAMTMRFLASLNRCTIGVSRFSEGSHWERHPAGDELLHILEGEADVVTLTDGGPVRSTARAGSIFICPRGLWHRVLPRSPLSMLFATPGEGTEHSDAQEPRRKGRGRAGAGTRRGRGVAALVAHDLRAALSGLPELAITSNTTAEEADAAVRPIASLDQCTLGVMRYSGLTPWERHPDGDELLHPLEGEVDVTVLTDGGPAHVTVRAGSVFVCPRGLWHRQLARPAVTMFFGTPEKTTEISWAEDPRRAV
;
A
#
# COMPACT_ATOMS: atom_id res chain seq x y z
N MET A 1 -19.40 -13.79 46.74
CA MET A 1 -18.97 -13.81 45.34
C MET A 1 -17.92 -12.71 45.23
N THR A 2 -16.65 -13.08 45.20
CA THR A 2 -15.52 -12.15 45.06
C THR A 2 -15.57 -11.57 43.65
N GLU A 3 -15.69 -10.24 43.53
CA GLU A 3 -15.52 -9.55 42.24
C GLU A 3 -14.12 -9.87 41.70
N ARG A 4 -14.07 -10.49 40.54
CA ARG A 4 -12.83 -10.74 39.81
C ARG A 4 -12.23 -9.40 39.41
N THR A 5 -10.93 -9.27 39.56
CA THR A 5 -10.21 -8.07 39.14
C THR A 5 -10.16 -8.01 37.60
N GLY A 6 -10.18 -6.82 37.00
CA GLY A 6 -10.09 -6.67 35.53
C GLY A 6 -8.82 -7.30 34.92
N THR A 7 -7.81 -7.56 35.76
CA THR A 7 -6.55 -8.25 35.36
C THR A 7 -6.77 -9.76 35.19
N GLU A 8 -7.56 -10.40 36.07
CA GLU A 8 -7.87 -11.84 35.98
C GLU A 8 -8.80 -12.11 34.78
N GLU A 9 -9.76 -11.20 34.51
CA GLU A 9 -10.63 -11.28 33.34
C GLU A 9 -9.86 -11.15 32.03
N LEU A 10 -8.82 -10.31 32.00
CA LEU A 10 -7.95 -10.13 30.83
C LEU A 10 -7.04 -11.34 30.61
N ASP A 11 -6.43 -11.89 31.65
CA ASP A 11 -5.57 -13.09 31.56
C ASP A 11 -6.37 -14.30 31.04
N ASP A 12 -7.55 -14.55 31.62
CA ASP A 12 -8.45 -15.64 31.20
C ASP A 12 -8.89 -15.46 29.73
N ALA A 13 -9.16 -14.21 29.30
CA ALA A 13 -9.58 -13.93 27.93
C ALA A 13 -8.43 -14.08 26.91
N VAL A 14 -7.20 -13.72 27.30
CA VAL A 14 -6.00 -13.91 26.48
C VAL A 14 -5.69 -15.41 26.36
N ASP A 15 -5.75 -16.16 27.45
CA ASP A 15 -5.51 -17.60 27.44
C ASP A 15 -6.56 -18.34 26.60
N LEU A 16 -7.83 -17.93 26.68
CA LEU A 16 -8.91 -18.48 25.84
C LEU A 16 -8.65 -18.19 24.35
N MET A 17 -8.29 -16.96 24.01
CA MET A 17 -7.97 -16.56 22.63
C MET A 17 -6.75 -17.29 22.09
N MET A 18 -5.79 -17.63 22.95
CA MET A 18 -4.59 -18.41 22.56
C MET A 18 -4.92 -19.89 22.35
N ALA A 19 -5.87 -20.43 23.10
CA ALA A 19 -6.27 -21.84 23.02
C ALA A 19 -7.28 -22.10 21.89
N ASP A 20 -8.26 -21.21 21.70
CA ASP A 20 -9.26 -21.28 20.62
C ASP A 20 -9.50 -19.90 20.01
N PRO A 21 -8.99 -19.70 18.80
CA PRO A 21 -9.09 -18.42 18.08
C PRO A 21 -10.48 -17.96 17.73
N HIS A 22 -11.42 -18.86 17.65
CA HIS A 22 -12.79 -18.62 17.25
C HIS A 22 -13.74 -18.57 18.46
N ALA A 23 -13.20 -18.77 19.68
CA ALA A 23 -14.01 -18.67 20.88
C ALA A 23 -14.60 -17.26 21.04
N PRO A 24 -15.88 -17.15 21.40
CA PRO A 24 -16.49 -15.86 21.67
C PRO A 24 -15.84 -15.21 22.89
N LEU A 25 -15.47 -13.94 22.78
CA LEU A 25 -14.89 -13.19 23.89
C LEU A 25 -15.86 -13.13 25.09
N PRO A 26 -15.37 -13.33 26.31
CA PRO A 26 -16.21 -13.20 27.52
C PRO A 26 -16.72 -11.76 27.68
N ARG A 27 -17.80 -11.58 28.46
CA ARG A 27 -18.33 -10.24 28.78
C ARG A 27 -17.30 -9.48 29.61
N MET A 28 -16.76 -8.39 29.05
CA MET A 28 -15.72 -7.58 29.68
C MET A 28 -15.88 -6.10 29.33
N ASN A 29 -15.01 -5.27 29.90
CA ASN A 29 -14.95 -3.84 29.58
C ASN A 29 -14.84 -3.62 28.05
N PRO A 30 -15.68 -2.76 27.43
CA PRO A 30 -15.68 -2.52 25.98
C PRO A 30 -14.33 -2.10 25.41
N ARG A 31 -13.51 -1.37 26.16
CA ARG A 31 -12.14 -0.97 25.75
C ARG A 31 -11.20 -2.16 25.69
N LEU A 32 -11.27 -3.07 26.66
CA LEU A 32 -10.49 -4.31 26.69
C LEU A 32 -10.94 -5.26 25.57
N ALA A 33 -12.24 -5.36 25.32
CA ALA A 33 -12.78 -6.16 24.22
C ALA A 33 -12.31 -5.65 22.85
N ALA A 34 -12.20 -4.34 22.66
CA ALA A 34 -11.67 -3.76 21.42
C ALA A 34 -10.17 -4.07 21.23
N LEU A 35 -9.36 -3.99 22.30
CA LEU A 35 -7.94 -4.32 22.26
C LEU A 35 -7.70 -5.82 22.02
N LEU A 36 -8.53 -6.69 22.60
CA LEU A 36 -8.44 -8.14 22.36
C LEU A 36 -8.85 -8.53 20.94
N ARG A 37 -9.82 -7.84 20.30
CA ARG A 37 -10.13 -8.04 18.88
C ARG A 37 -8.94 -7.66 18.02
N LEU A 38 -8.32 -6.53 18.29
CA LEU A 38 -7.10 -6.11 17.59
C LEU A 38 -5.95 -7.14 17.80
N ALA A 39 -5.79 -7.65 19.02
CA ALA A 39 -4.81 -8.69 19.31
C ALA A 39 -5.12 -10.01 18.59
N ALA A 40 -6.41 -10.36 18.40
CA ALA A 40 -6.82 -11.53 17.62
C ALA A 40 -6.47 -11.37 16.12
N GLU A 41 -6.66 -10.19 15.55
CA GLU A 41 -6.24 -9.89 14.17
C GLU A 41 -4.71 -9.92 13.98
N LEU A 42 -3.94 -9.59 15.02
CA LEU A 42 -2.49 -9.60 15.02
C LEU A 42 -1.88 -10.96 15.42
N ARG A 43 -2.71 -11.96 15.72
CA ARG A 43 -2.31 -13.25 16.27
C ARG A 43 -1.42 -14.07 15.35
N ASP A 44 -1.64 -13.97 14.04
CA ASP A 44 -0.88 -14.69 13.02
C ASP A 44 0.49 -14.04 12.73
N LEU A 45 0.82 -12.97 13.44
CA LEU A 45 2.13 -12.33 13.36
C LEU A 45 3.16 -13.13 14.17
N PRO A 46 4.32 -13.51 13.58
CA PRO A 46 5.19 -14.55 14.12
C PRO A 46 6.12 -14.15 15.28
N ARG A 47 6.06 -12.95 15.86
CA ARG A 47 7.04 -12.51 16.87
C ARG A 47 6.53 -12.63 18.30
N GLU A 48 7.11 -13.55 19.07
CA GLU A 48 6.89 -13.70 20.52
C GLU A 48 7.21 -12.43 21.32
N ALA A 49 8.21 -11.64 20.89
CA ALA A 49 8.55 -10.37 21.50
C ALA A 49 7.43 -9.32 21.38
N PHE A 50 6.69 -9.31 20.27
CA PHE A 50 5.53 -8.43 20.09
C PHE A 50 4.38 -8.85 21.02
N LYS A 51 4.08 -10.14 21.09
CA LYS A 51 3.06 -10.70 21.98
C LYS A 51 3.35 -10.38 23.44
N ALA A 52 4.61 -10.51 23.87
CA ALA A 52 5.05 -10.20 25.21
C ALA A 52 4.92 -8.68 25.53
N ARG A 53 5.26 -7.81 24.60
CA ARG A 53 5.12 -6.36 24.74
C ARG A 53 3.64 -5.93 24.82
N LEU A 54 2.81 -6.46 23.93
CA LEU A 54 1.37 -6.19 23.92
C LEU A 54 0.71 -6.67 25.23
N ARG A 55 1.08 -7.86 25.72
CA ARG A 55 0.60 -8.38 27.01
C ARG A 55 1.00 -7.46 28.17
N ALA A 56 2.25 -6.98 28.19
CA ALA A 56 2.72 -6.06 29.21
C ALA A 56 1.97 -4.71 29.20
N GLU A 57 1.66 -4.20 28.02
CA GLU A 57 0.92 -2.96 27.79
C GLU A 57 -0.55 -3.10 28.24
N LEU A 58 -1.21 -4.20 27.87
CA LEU A 58 -2.58 -4.51 28.27
C LEU A 58 -2.71 -4.69 29.78
N LEU A 59 -1.75 -5.38 30.42
CA LEU A 59 -1.69 -5.53 31.88
C LEU A 59 -1.43 -4.22 32.61
N SER A 60 -0.67 -3.30 32.00
CA SER A 60 -0.43 -1.94 32.52
C SER A 60 -1.72 -1.12 32.54
N VAL A 61 -2.51 -1.18 31.46
CA VAL A 61 -3.81 -0.52 31.35
C VAL A 61 -4.82 -1.10 32.35
N ALA A 62 -4.86 -2.44 32.49
CA ALA A 62 -5.78 -3.13 33.39
C ALA A 62 -5.52 -2.86 34.88
N ARG A 63 -4.25 -2.62 35.25
CA ARG A 63 -3.84 -2.30 36.65
C ARG A 63 -4.14 -0.88 37.09
N GLY A 64 -4.76 -0.04 36.25
CA GLY A 64 -5.17 1.32 36.61
C GLY A 64 -4.01 2.25 37.02
N ARG A 65 -2.78 1.95 36.67
CA ARG A 65 -1.63 2.80 36.94
C ARG A 65 -1.54 3.90 35.89
N GLY A 66 -2.18 5.01 36.25
CA GLY A 66 -2.03 6.28 35.57
C GLY A 66 -2.85 6.37 34.30
N GLU A 67 -4.07 6.91 34.40
CA GLU A 67 -4.52 7.76 33.30
C GLU A 67 -3.42 8.78 33.09
N PRO A 68 -2.70 8.81 31.98
CA PRO A 68 -2.00 10.01 31.62
C PRO A 68 -3.10 11.05 31.46
N ALA A 69 -3.06 12.13 32.25
CA ALA A 69 -3.85 13.32 32.00
C ALA A 69 -3.82 13.53 30.49
N ALA A 70 -5.01 13.67 29.87
CA ALA A 70 -5.13 13.89 28.45
C ALA A 70 -4.04 14.89 28.06
N PRO A 71 -3.05 14.53 27.25
CA PRO A 71 -2.03 15.50 26.86
C PRO A 71 -2.78 16.63 26.20
N ALA A 72 -2.52 17.85 26.66
CA ALA A 72 -2.88 19.03 25.89
C ALA A 72 -2.50 18.75 24.44
N PRO A 73 -3.27 19.21 23.42
CA PRO A 73 -3.00 18.92 22.03
C PRO A 73 -1.54 19.27 21.73
N SER A 74 -0.69 18.29 21.83
CA SER A 74 0.74 18.44 21.56
C SER A 74 0.88 18.53 20.06
N ALA A 75 1.33 19.67 19.60
CA ALA A 75 1.76 19.89 18.24
C ALA A 75 2.52 18.66 17.71
N GLY A 76 1.96 17.99 16.69
CA GLY A 76 2.71 17.37 15.63
C GLY A 76 3.62 16.20 15.95
N ARG A 77 3.15 15.16 16.66
CA ARG A 77 3.80 13.85 16.49
C ARG A 77 3.23 13.20 15.23
N PRO A 78 4.06 12.78 14.27
CA PRO A 78 3.58 12.06 13.10
C PRO A 78 2.79 10.84 13.58
N LEU A 79 1.63 10.58 12.95
CA LEU A 79 0.72 9.47 13.26
C LEU A 79 1.39 8.10 13.16
N VAL A 80 2.49 8.01 12.40
CA VAL A 80 3.35 6.85 12.23
C VAL A 80 4.80 7.33 12.23
N THR A 81 5.65 6.68 12.99
CA THR A 81 7.08 7.01 13.03
C THR A 81 7.83 6.26 11.92
N GLU A 82 9.01 6.77 11.54
CA GLU A 82 9.91 6.06 10.60
C GLU A 82 10.28 4.65 11.13
N GLU A 83 10.39 4.50 12.45
CA GLU A 83 10.65 3.22 13.10
C GLU A 83 9.47 2.25 12.95
N ASP A 84 8.22 2.75 13.05
CA ASP A 84 7.01 1.94 12.83
C ASP A 84 6.94 1.47 11.37
N ILE A 85 7.27 2.34 10.41
CA ILE A 85 7.32 2.01 8.99
C ILE A 85 8.43 0.98 8.72
N ARG A 86 9.63 1.18 9.25
CA ARG A 86 10.76 0.26 9.07
C ARG A 86 10.47 -1.11 9.66
N ALA A 87 9.99 -1.18 10.90
CA ALA A 87 9.61 -2.44 11.54
C ALA A 87 8.55 -3.18 10.74
N ARG A 88 7.60 -2.46 10.15
CA ARG A 88 6.55 -3.05 9.31
C ARG A 88 7.08 -3.51 7.96
N LEU A 89 8.02 -2.79 7.34
CA LEU A 89 8.67 -3.23 6.11
C LEU A 89 9.51 -4.48 6.32
N GLU A 90 10.27 -4.58 7.40
CA GLU A 90 11.03 -5.78 7.75
C GLU A 90 10.11 -6.98 7.99
N GLU A 91 8.96 -6.78 8.61
CA GLU A 91 7.95 -7.80 8.84
C GLU A 91 7.29 -8.26 7.54
N LEU A 92 6.92 -7.33 6.67
CA LEU A 92 6.34 -7.61 5.35
C LEU A 92 7.34 -8.25 4.38
N ALA A 93 8.62 -7.95 4.50
CA ALA A 93 9.69 -8.51 3.67
C ALA A 93 10.11 -9.94 4.08
N SER A 94 9.75 -10.40 5.28
CA SER A 94 10.22 -11.67 5.81
C SER A 94 9.52 -12.92 5.24
N GLU A 95 8.32 -12.76 4.65
CA GLU A 95 7.63 -13.83 3.91
C GLU A 95 6.79 -13.22 2.77
N PRO A 96 6.93 -13.67 1.52
CA PRO A 96 6.07 -13.27 0.44
C PRO A 96 4.65 -13.81 0.71
N ARG A 97 3.80 -12.99 1.31
CA ARG A 97 2.40 -13.33 1.53
C ARG A 97 1.66 -13.21 0.21
N MET A 98 1.26 -14.37 -0.34
CA MET A 98 0.39 -14.45 -1.51
C MET A 98 -1.05 -14.10 -1.11
N VAL A 99 -1.28 -12.83 -0.76
CA VAL A 99 -2.58 -12.34 -0.28
C VAL A 99 -3.04 -11.14 -1.10
N ALA A 100 -4.24 -11.22 -1.64
CA ALA A 100 -4.94 -10.08 -2.19
C ALA A 100 -5.60 -9.29 -1.04
N HIS A 101 -5.31 -8.00 -0.97
CA HIS A 101 -5.85 -7.10 0.05
C HIS A 101 -7.06 -6.35 -0.49
N ASP A 102 -8.23 -6.57 0.08
CA ASP A 102 -9.44 -5.80 -0.25
C ASP A 102 -9.32 -4.38 0.33
N VAL A 103 -9.16 -3.40 -0.57
CA VAL A 103 -8.97 -1.99 -0.23
C VAL A 103 -10.21 -1.40 0.45
N ARG A 104 -11.41 -1.81 0.02
CA ARG A 104 -12.67 -1.34 0.62
C ARG A 104 -12.82 -1.88 2.03
N ALA A 105 -12.57 -3.17 2.25
CA ALA A 105 -12.59 -3.77 3.58
C ALA A 105 -11.54 -3.13 4.49
N ALA A 106 -10.35 -2.85 3.98
CA ALA A 106 -9.30 -2.16 4.74
C ALA A 106 -9.68 -0.74 5.16
N LEU A 107 -10.55 -0.07 4.39
CA LEU A 107 -11.07 1.26 4.71
C LEU A 107 -12.31 1.23 5.61
N ALA A 108 -13.07 0.12 5.69
CA ALA A 108 -14.40 0.09 6.31
C ALA A 108 -14.41 0.68 7.73
N ASP A 109 -13.46 0.24 8.58
CA ASP A 109 -13.37 0.65 9.99
C ASP A 109 -12.23 1.65 10.24
N LEU A 110 -11.64 2.22 9.17
CA LEU A 110 -10.51 3.12 9.31
C LEU A 110 -10.98 4.50 9.76
N PRO A 111 -10.58 5.00 10.94
CA PRO A 111 -10.92 6.34 11.38
C PRO A 111 -10.35 7.43 10.46
N ALA A 112 -10.97 8.62 10.46
CA ALA A 112 -10.40 9.78 9.78
C ALA A 112 -9.01 10.13 10.35
N MET A 113 -8.13 10.65 9.52
CA MET A 113 -6.73 11.00 9.84
C MET A 113 -5.90 9.81 10.30
N THR A 114 -6.21 8.61 9.80
CA THR A 114 -5.43 7.39 10.04
C THR A 114 -5.10 6.66 8.75
N MET A 115 -4.17 5.72 8.84
CA MET A 115 -3.76 4.87 7.73
C MET A 115 -3.64 3.41 8.17
N ARG A 116 -3.74 2.50 7.21
CA ARG A 116 -3.52 1.07 7.37
C ARG A 116 -2.60 0.56 6.28
N PHE A 117 -1.53 -0.12 6.67
CA PHE A 117 -0.60 -0.74 5.73
C PHE A 117 -1.13 -2.10 5.26
N LEU A 118 -0.95 -2.40 3.99
CA LEU A 118 -1.45 -3.60 3.35
C LEU A 118 -0.32 -4.52 2.87
N ALA A 119 0.63 -3.99 2.11
CA ALA A 119 1.69 -4.76 1.46
C ALA A 119 2.96 -3.92 1.28
N SER A 120 4.05 -4.58 0.88
CA SER A 120 5.24 -3.93 0.36
C SER A 120 5.28 -4.04 -1.16
N LEU A 121 5.78 -3.01 -1.83
CA LEU A 121 6.07 -2.98 -3.27
C LEU A 121 7.48 -2.42 -3.45
N ASN A 122 8.45 -3.28 -3.73
CA ASN A 122 9.86 -2.90 -3.81
C ASN A 122 10.33 -2.19 -2.51
N ARG A 123 10.56 -0.88 -2.57
CA ARG A 123 10.97 -0.04 -1.43
C ARG A 123 9.82 0.79 -0.85
N CYS A 124 8.63 0.63 -1.37
CA CYS A 124 7.44 1.33 -0.93
C CYS A 124 6.57 0.46 -0.03
N THR A 125 5.86 1.09 0.88
CA THR A 125 4.75 0.52 1.62
C THR A 125 3.45 0.90 0.93
N ILE A 126 2.63 -0.08 0.58
CA ILE A 126 1.26 0.13 0.10
C ILE A 126 0.34 0.20 1.31
N GLY A 127 -0.55 1.16 1.31
CA GLY A 127 -1.56 1.30 2.35
C GLY A 127 -2.77 2.09 1.90
N VAL A 128 -3.73 2.20 2.82
CA VAL A 128 -4.92 3.04 2.65
C VAL A 128 -4.98 4.08 3.75
N SER A 129 -5.58 5.22 3.44
CA SER A 129 -5.75 6.30 4.42
C SER A 129 -7.06 7.03 4.22
N ARG A 130 -7.55 7.66 5.29
CA ARG A 130 -8.69 8.58 5.29
C ARG A 130 -8.27 9.93 5.81
N PHE A 131 -8.65 10.98 5.06
CA PHE A 131 -8.41 12.36 5.43
C PHE A 131 -9.71 13.15 5.47
N SER A 132 -9.89 13.93 6.54
CA SER A 132 -10.94 14.97 6.67
C SER A 132 -10.34 16.37 6.71
N GLU A 133 -9.04 16.46 6.96
CA GLU A 133 -8.27 17.71 7.09
C GLU A 133 -7.00 17.63 6.24
N GLY A 134 -6.34 18.77 6.04
CA GLY A 134 -5.09 18.83 5.29
C GLY A 134 -3.95 18.09 5.98
N SER A 135 -3.14 17.37 5.20
CA SER A 135 -1.92 16.75 5.73
C SER A 135 -0.86 17.81 6.06
N HIS A 136 0.10 17.44 6.92
CA HIS A 136 1.36 18.15 7.04
C HIS A 136 2.09 18.16 5.70
N TRP A 137 3.10 19.01 5.56
CA TRP A 137 4.05 18.86 4.48
C TRP A 137 4.89 17.62 4.71
N GLU A 138 5.05 16.83 3.67
CA GLU A 138 5.92 15.66 3.66
C GLU A 138 6.80 15.64 2.42
N ARG A 139 7.90 14.90 2.52
CA ARG A 139 8.87 14.73 1.45
C ARG A 139 9.52 13.37 1.58
N HIS A 140 9.71 12.69 0.44
CA HIS A 140 10.31 11.37 0.36
C HIS A 140 11.64 11.42 -0.41
N PRO A 141 12.80 11.61 0.25
CA PRO A 141 14.10 11.64 -0.42
C PRO A 141 14.50 10.30 -1.06
N ALA A 142 13.91 9.18 -0.60
CA ALA A 142 14.25 7.84 -1.06
C ALA A 142 13.59 7.45 -2.39
N GLY A 143 12.40 7.98 -2.72
CA GLY A 143 11.65 7.59 -3.92
C GLY A 143 10.46 8.50 -4.20
N ASP A 144 9.77 8.21 -5.32
CA ASP A 144 8.48 8.79 -5.66
C ASP A 144 7.38 8.18 -4.78
N GLU A 145 6.27 8.90 -4.60
CA GLU A 145 5.08 8.39 -3.94
C GLU A 145 3.90 8.38 -4.89
N LEU A 146 3.14 7.29 -4.87
CA LEU A 146 1.86 7.16 -5.57
C LEU A 146 0.71 7.49 -4.62
N LEU A 147 -0.19 8.37 -5.04
CA LEU A 147 -1.49 8.62 -4.44
C LEU A 147 -2.58 8.20 -5.44
N HIS A 148 -3.44 7.27 -5.08
CA HIS A 148 -4.63 6.90 -5.85
C HIS A 148 -5.87 7.31 -5.06
N ILE A 149 -6.58 8.31 -5.52
CA ILE A 149 -7.79 8.81 -4.88
C ILE A 149 -8.94 7.84 -5.16
N LEU A 150 -9.47 7.26 -4.11
CA LEU A 150 -10.56 6.28 -4.17
C LEU A 150 -11.93 6.95 -3.99
N GLU A 151 -12.00 7.91 -3.07
CA GLU A 151 -13.20 8.68 -2.77
C GLU A 151 -12.84 10.14 -2.49
N GLY A 152 -13.72 11.06 -2.89
CA GLY A 152 -13.56 12.48 -2.63
C GLY A 152 -12.72 13.22 -3.67
N GLU A 153 -12.30 14.41 -3.28
CA GLU A 153 -11.47 15.32 -4.07
C GLU A 153 -10.47 16.02 -3.16
N ALA A 154 -9.23 16.21 -3.63
CA ALA A 154 -8.19 16.92 -2.92
C ALA A 154 -7.32 17.75 -3.88
N ASP A 155 -6.72 18.81 -3.35
CA ASP A 155 -5.59 19.46 -3.97
C ASP A 155 -4.29 18.86 -3.43
N VAL A 156 -3.45 18.38 -4.32
CA VAL A 156 -2.06 18.05 -4.00
C VAL A 156 -1.22 19.28 -4.30
N VAL A 157 -0.61 19.84 -3.27
CA VAL A 157 0.27 21.03 -3.39
C VAL A 157 1.72 20.57 -3.32
N THR A 158 2.48 20.81 -4.38
CA THR A 158 3.90 20.43 -4.47
C THR A 158 4.77 21.67 -4.56
N LEU A 159 5.82 21.76 -3.76
CA LEU A 159 6.78 22.86 -3.80
C LEU A 159 7.87 22.60 -4.83
N THR A 160 7.88 23.39 -5.89
CA THR A 160 8.91 23.38 -6.93
C THR A 160 9.88 24.56 -6.79
N ASP A 161 10.92 24.59 -7.60
CA ASP A 161 11.83 25.75 -7.66
C ASP A 161 11.12 27.01 -8.16
N GLY A 162 10.03 26.87 -8.92
CA GLY A 162 9.17 27.97 -9.40
C GLY A 162 8.04 28.39 -8.42
N GLY A 163 8.00 27.77 -7.23
CA GLY A 163 6.95 27.99 -6.23
C GLY A 163 5.98 26.83 -6.13
N PRO A 164 4.90 26.98 -5.33
CA PRO A 164 3.91 25.96 -5.12
C PRO A 164 3.07 25.72 -6.40
N VAL A 165 2.99 24.45 -6.80
CA VAL A 165 2.10 23.97 -7.85
C VAL A 165 0.95 23.22 -7.20
N ARG A 166 -0.29 23.54 -7.58
CA ARG A 166 -1.51 22.93 -7.08
C ARG A 166 -2.15 22.09 -8.19
N SER A 167 -2.37 20.82 -7.90
CA SER A 167 -3.04 19.87 -8.81
C SER A 167 -4.26 19.28 -8.12
N THR A 168 -5.42 19.35 -8.75
CA THR A 168 -6.64 18.74 -8.20
C THR A 168 -6.72 17.28 -8.63
N ALA A 169 -6.82 16.37 -7.66
CA ALA A 169 -7.02 14.94 -7.85
C ALA A 169 -8.42 14.53 -7.33
N ARG A 170 -9.13 13.72 -8.11
CA ARG A 170 -10.50 13.26 -7.83
C ARG A 170 -10.55 11.74 -7.73
N ALA A 171 -11.64 11.22 -7.19
CA ALA A 171 -11.90 9.78 -7.17
C ALA A 171 -11.68 9.16 -8.56
N GLY A 172 -10.91 8.07 -8.60
CA GLY A 172 -10.49 7.39 -9.83
C GLY A 172 -9.25 7.99 -10.51
N SER A 173 -8.56 8.96 -9.89
CA SER A 173 -7.29 9.47 -10.40
C SER A 173 -6.09 9.07 -9.54
N ILE A 174 -4.92 9.01 -10.19
CA ILE A 174 -3.64 8.86 -9.52
C ILE A 174 -2.84 10.15 -9.62
N PHE A 175 -1.96 10.39 -8.65
CA PHE A 175 -0.97 11.45 -8.65
C PHE A 175 0.37 10.91 -8.20
N ILE A 176 1.45 11.32 -8.85
CA ILE A 176 2.81 10.97 -8.42
C ILE A 176 3.44 12.18 -7.75
N CYS A 177 3.78 12.03 -6.47
CA CYS A 177 4.58 12.98 -5.72
C CYS A 177 6.05 12.70 -6.04
N PRO A 178 6.75 13.60 -6.76
CA PRO A 178 8.12 13.31 -7.19
C PRO A 178 9.09 13.27 -6.01
N ARG A 179 10.03 12.36 -6.09
CA ARG A 179 11.13 12.19 -5.15
C ARG A 179 11.75 13.50 -4.71
N GLY A 180 11.80 13.72 -3.41
CA GLY A 180 12.49 14.84 -2.78
C GLY A 180 11.79 16.19 -2.88
N LEU A 181 10.61 16.27 -3.47
CA LEU A 181 9.78 17.48 -3.43
C LEU A 181 8.86 17.48 -2.22
N TRP A 182 8.76 18.62 -1.55
CA TRP A 182 7.77 18.83 -0.51
C TRP A 182 6.38 18.85 -1.13
N HIS A 183 5.47 18.09 -0.57
CA HIS A 183 4.07 18.09 -0.98
C HIS A 183 3.15 17.92 0.23
N ARG A 184 1.88 18.23 0.05
CA ARG A 184 0.80 17.99 1.01
C ARG A 184 -0.52 17.78 0.30
N VAL A 185 -1.41 17.05 0.94
CA VAL A 185 -2.77 16.81 0.47
C VAL A 185 -3.74 17.69 1.23
N LEU A 186 -4.56 18.43 0.50
CA LEU A 186 -5.60 19.34 1.04
C LEU A 186 -6.96 18.82 0.58
N PRO A 187 -7.68 18.03 1.38
CA PRO A 187 -8.99 17.54 1.03
C PRO A 187 -9.98 18.66 0.80
N ARG A 188 -10.78 18.57 -0.26
CA ARG A 188 -11.94 19.42 -0.53
C ARG A 188 -13.24 18.79 -0.07
N SER A 189 -13.21 17.49 0.14
CA SER A 189 -14.27 16.65 0.71
C SER A 189 -13.62 15.50 1.51
N PRO A 190 -14.36 14.74 2.33
CA PRO A 190 -13.83 13.53 2.93
C PRO A 190 -13.15 12.66 1.87
N LEU A 191 -11.91 12.27 2.15
CA LEU A 191 -11.00 11.64 1.20
C LEU A 191 -10.62 10.25 1.67
N SER A 192 -10.70 9.27 0.77
CA SER A 192 -10.09 7.96 0.94
C SER A 192 -9.10 7.73 -0.19
N MET A 193 -7.92 7.24 0.12
CA MET A 193 -6.90 6.95 -0.90
C MET A 193 -6.11 5.68 -0.60
N LEU A 194 -5.66 5.05 -1.67
CA LEU A 194 -4.60 4.06 -1.69
C LEU A 194 -3.29 4.81 -1.97
N PHE A 195 -2.23 4.45 -1.28
CA PHE A 195 -0.92 5.05 -1.48
C PHE A 195 0.18 3.98 -1.59
N ALA A 196 1.26 4.34 -2.26
CA ALA A 196 2.53 3.61 -2.19
C ALA A 196 3.63 4.63 -1.85
N THR A 197 4.04 4.66 -0.59
CA THR A 197 4.99 5.62 -0.03
C THR A 197 6.34 4.95 0.22
N PRO A 198 7.48 5.58 -0.13
CA PRO A 198 8.80 5.06 0.21
C PRO A 198 8.94 4.79 1.72
N GLY A 199 9.42 3.60 2.07
CA GLY A 199 9.48 3.13 3.46
C GLY A 199 10.58 3.77 4.31
N GLU A 200 11.45 4.61 3.74
CA GLU A 200 12.59 5.22 4.43
C GLU A 200 12.70 6.72 4.14
N GLY A 201 13.13 7.46 5.14
CA GLY A 201 13.57 8.84 4.98
C GLY A 201 12.46 9.86 4.74
N THR A 202 11.22 9.58 5.14
CA THR A 202 10.14 10.56 5.08
C THR A 202 10.43 11.71 6.04
N GLU A 203 10.41 12.93 5.51
CA GLU A 203 10.56 14.15 6.30
C GLU A 203 9.22 14.87 6.38
N HIS A 204 8.88 15.39 7.57
CA HIS A 204 7.66 16.17 7.81
C HIS A 204 7.97 17.61 8.21
N SER A 205 7.04 18.52 7.94
CA SER A 205 7.16 19.94 8.35
C SER A 205 5.80 20.58 8.57
N ASP A 206 5.70 21.35 9.65
CA ASP A 206 4.54 22.21 9.97
C ASP A 206 4.75 23.67 9.53
N ALA A 207 5.91 23.97 8.93
CA ALA A 207 6.18 25.30 8.42
C ALA A 207 5.16 25.67 7.32
N GLN A 208 4.79 26.94 7.25
CA GLN A 208 3.87 27.42 6.21
C GLN A 208 4.39 27.07 4.80
N GLU A 209 5.71 27.20 4.61
CA GLU A 209 6.46 26.72 3.46
C GLU A 209 7.80 26.10 3.92
N PRO A 210 7.96 24.79 3.90
CA PRO A 210 9.22 24.16 4.29
C PRO A 210 10.34 24.55 3.32
N ARG A 211 11.43 25.10 3.86
CA ARG A 211 12.59 25.48 3.05
C ARG A 211 13.36 24.21 2.65
N ARG A 212 13.82 24.15 1.41
CA ARG A 212 14.87 23.19 1.03
C ARG A 212 16.08 23.47 1.91
N LYS A 213 16.55 22.48 2.70
CA LYS A 213 17.87 22.57 3.35
C LYS A 213 18.88 22.88 2.23
N GLY A 214 19.59 24.01 2.36
CA GLY A 214 20.48 24.52 1.34
C GLY A 214 21.37 23.41 0.75
N ARG A 215 21.54 23.43 -0.55
CA ARG A 215 22.58 22.62 -1.21
C ARG A 215 23.92 22.98 -0.61
N GLY A 216 24.45 22.13 0.27
CA GLY A 216 25.90 22.05 0.46
C GLY A 216 26.49 21.84 -0.94
N ARG A 217 27.49 22.65 -1.30
CA ARG A 217 28.26 22.53 -2.53
C ARG A 217 28.79 21.09 -2.63
N ALA A 218 28.07 20.24 -3.34
CA ALA A 218 28.53 18.93 -3.75
C ALA A 218 28.43 18.88 -5.28
N GLY A 219 29.60 18.80 -5.90
CA GLY A 219 29.96 18.33 -7.23
C GLY A 219 28.95 18.50 -8.36
N ALA A 220 29.26 19.39 -9.31
CA ALA A 220 28.63 19.47 -10.62
C ALA A 220 28.80 18.15 -11.37
N GLY A 221 27.83 17.25 -11.19
CA GLY A 221 27.58 16.10 -12.04
C GLY A 221 26.23 16.32 -12.69
N THR A 222 26.23 16.96 -13.84
CA THR A 222 25.05 17.16 -14.69
C THR A 222 24.54 15.80 -15.19
N ARG A 223 23.68 15.13 -14.44
CA ARG A 223 22.71 14.23 -15.07
C ARG A 223 21.63 15.15 -15.67
N ARG A 224 21.61 15.22 -17.00
CA ARG A 224 20.54 15.85 -17.77
C ARG A 224 19.22 15.34 -17.22
N GLY A 225 18.37 16.28 -16.79
CA GLY A 225 17.15 16.00 -16.09
C GLY A 225 16.21 15.08 -16.90
N ARG A 226 15.69 14.06 -16.27
CA ARG A 226 14.32 13.66 -16.55
C ARG A 226 13.50 14.95 -16.29
N GLY A 227 12.80 15.45 -17.33
CA GLY A 227 11.91 16.58 -17.18
C GLY A 227 11.02 16.31 -15.96
N VAL A 228 10.78 17.33 -15.15
CA VAL A 228 9.83 17.22 -14.03
C VAL A 228 8.56 16.66 -14.67
N ALA A 229 8.21 15.43 -14.36
CA ALA A 229 6.96 14.83 -14.80
C ALA A 229 5.86 15.84 -14.48
N ALA A 230 4.96 16.06 -15.43
CA ALA A 230 3.93 17.06 -15.24
C ALA A 230 3.21 16.75 -13.91
N LEU A 231 3.21 17.73 -12.98
CA LEU A 231 2.54 17.60 -11.68
C LEU A 231 1.02 17.65 -11.89
N VAL A 232 0.48 16.62 -12.50
CA VAL A 232 -0.95 16.48 -12.85
C VAL A 232 -1.52 15.19 -12.30
N ALA A 233 -2.78 15.23 -11.93
CA ALA A 233 -3.53 14.02 -11.62
C ALA A 233 -3.94 13.34 -12.93
N HIS A 234 -3.76 12.04 -13.02
CA HIS A 234 -4.12 11.23 -14.16
C HIS A 234 -5.43 10.49 -13.86
N ASP A 235 -6.47 10.79 -14.61
CA ASP A 235 -7.77 10.11 -14.52
C ASP A 235 -7.67 8.72 -15.18
N LEU A 236 -7.84 7.64 -14.37
CA LEU A 236 -7.74 6.27 -14.85
C LEU A 236 -8.88 5.90 -15.81
N ARG A 237 -10.08 6.47 -15.61
CA ARG A 237 -11.22 6.26 -16.50
C ARG A 237 -10.97 6.92 -17.87
N ALA A 238 -10.44 8.13 -17.87
CA ALA A 238 -10.05 8.80 -19.12
C ALA A 238 -8.93 8.02 -19.84
N ALA A 239 -7.95 7.47 -19.09
CA ALA A 239 -6.90 6.64 -19.65
C ALA A 239 -7.44 5.34 -20.27
N LEU A 240 -8.50 4.76 -19.72
CA LEU A 240 -9.18 3.57 -20.22
C LEU A 240 -10.12 3.87 -21.42
N SER A 241 -10.44 5.14 -21.68
CA SER A 241 -11.34 5.50 -22.76
C SER A 241 -10.73 5.16 -24.12
N GLY A 242 -11.50 4.41 -24.92
CA GLY A 242 -11.03 3.94 -26.24
C GLY A 242 -9.96 2.88 -26.22
N LEU A 243 -9.56 2.37 -25.02
CA LEU A 243 -8.64 1.25 -24.93
C LEU A 243 -9.38 -0.05 -25.27
N PRO A 244 -8.91 -0.85 -26.25
CA PRO A 244 -9.54 -2.11 -26.60
C PRO A 244 -9.37 -3.14 -25.48
N GLU A 245 -10.27 -4.12 -25.43
CA GLU A 245 -10.04 -5.34 -24.66
C GLU A 245 -9.19 -6.30 -25.49
N LEU A 246 -8.09 -6.77 -24.92
CA LEU A 246 -7.21 -7.76 -25.53
C LEU A 246 -7.64 -9.17 -25.14
N ALA A 247 -8.09 -9.98 -26.09
CA ALA A 247 -8.28 -11.42 -25.88
C ALA A 247 -6.92 -12.12 -25.93
N ILE A 248 -6.32 -12.38 -24.76
CA ILE A 248 -4.99 -12.97 -24.66
C ILE A 248 -5.05 -14.47 -24.98
N THR A 249 -4.20 -14.90 -25.91
CA THR A 249 -4.01 -16.30 -26.33
C THR A 249 -2.52 -16.55 -26.58
N SER A 250 -2.13 -17.80 -26.79
CA SER A 250 -0.76 -18.15 -27.18
C SER A 250 -0.32 -17.56 -28.53
N ASN A 251 -1.26 -17.02 -29.32
CA ASN A 251 -1.00 -16.39 -30.61
C ASN A 251 -0.98 -14.85 -30.53
N THR A 252 -1.25 -14.27 -29.34
CA THR A 252 -1.21 -12.81 -29.14
C THR A 252 0.21 -12.31 -29.37
N THR A 253 0.34 -11.36 -30.28
CA THR A 253 1.63 -10.76 -30.63
C THR A 253 2.03 -9.67 -29.62
N ALA A 254 3.30 -9.34 -29.58
CA ALA A 254 3.80 -8.22 -28.74
C ALA A 254 3.15 -6.89 -29.17
N GLU A 255 2.93 -6.67 -30.46
CA GLU A 255 2.31 -5.45 -31.00
C GLU A 255 0.85 -5.31 -30.51
N GLU A 256 0.08 -6.40 -30.50
CA GLU A 256 -1.28 -6.42 -29.97
C GLU A 256 -1.29 -6.16 -28.47
N ALA A 257 -0.37 -6.75 -27.73
CA ALA A 257 -0.21 -6.52 -26.28
C ALA A 257 0.14 -5.07 -25.99
N ASP A 258 1.10 -4.48 -26.70
CA ASP A 258 1.51 -3.08 -26.55
C ASP A 258 0.37 -2.11 -26.87
N ALA A 259 -0.44 -2.41 -27.91
CA ALA A 259 -1.60 -1.60 -28.30
C ALA A 259 -2.73 -1.60 -27.25
N ALA A 260 -2.83 -2.67 -26.45
CA ALA A 260 -3.84 -2.82 -25.40
C ALA A 260 -3.40 -2.25 -24.04
N VAL A 261 -2.14 -1.85 -23.90
CA VAL A 261 -1.59 -1.23 -22.70
C VAL A 261 -1.51 0.28 -22.88
N ARG A 262 -1.91 1.03 -21.85
CA ARG A 262 -1.71 2.47 -21.79
C ARG A 262 -0.87 2.85 -20.59
N PRO A 263 0.42 3.16 -20.78
CA PRO A 263 1.26 3.77 -19.75
C PRO A 263 0.71 5.14 -19.36
N ILE A 264 0.73 5.44 -18.06
CA ILE A 264 0.18 6.67 -17.48
C ILE A 264 1.27 7.52 -16.82
N ALA A 265 2.10 6.88 -15.99
CA ALA A 265 3.12 7.53 -15.20
C ALA A 265 4.25 6.55 -14.86
N SER A 266 5.34 7.04 -14.27
CA SER A 266 6.37 6.20 -13.65
C SER A 266 6.39 6.43 -12.14
N LEU A 267 6.60 5.36 -11.39
CA LEU A 267 6.87 5.37 -9.95
C LEU A 267 8.27 4.77 -9.75
N ASP A 268 9.28 5.61 -9.51
CA ASP A 268 10.70 5.23 -9.48
C ASP A 268 11.14 4.46 -10.74
N GLN A 269 11.18 3.12 -10.67
CA GLN A 269 11.58 2.21 -11.75
C GLN A 269 10.43 1.31 -12.23
N CYS A 270 9.19 1.68 -11.91
CA CYS A 270 7.99 0.99 -12.36
C CYS A 270 7.20 1.87 -13.33
N THR A 271 6.74 1.29 -14.42
CA THR A 271 5.71 1.89 -15.28
C THR A 271 4.34 1.60 -14.69
N LEU A 272 3.59 2.67 -14.40
CA LEU A 272 2.18 2.59 -14.04
C LEU A 272 1.33 2.69 -15.29
N GLY A 273 0.36 1.80 -15.42
CA GLY A 273 -0.51 1.78 -16.59
C GLY A 273 -1.86 1.14 -16.34
N VAL A 274 -2.69 1.16 -17.38
CA VAL A 274 -3.96 0.45 -17.41
C VAL A 274 -4.06 -0.41 -18.65
N MET A 275 -4.82 -1.51 -18.52
CA MET A 275 -5.17 -2.38 -19.63
C MET A 275 -6.53 -3.06 -19.40
N ARG A 276 -7.12 -3.55 -20.48
CA ARG A 276 -8.27 -4.43 -20.45
C ARG A 276 -7.93 -5.72 -21.16
N TYR A 277 -8.17 -6.84 -20.52
CA TYR A 277 -7.91 -8.12 -21.15
C TYR A 277 -8.84 -9.22 -20.65
N SER A 278 -8.94 -10.27 -21.48
CA SER A 278 -9.58 -11.54 -21.18
C SER A 278 -8.63 -12.69 -21.52
N GLY A 279 -8.93 -13.89 -21.00
CA GLY A 279 -8.11 -15.07 -21.24
C GLY A 279 -6.97 -15.26 -20.25
N LEU A 280 -6.00 -16.09 -20.64
CA LEU A 280 -4.86 -16.49 -19.84
C LEU A 280 -3.60 -15.80 -20.37
N THR A 281 -2.88 -15.07 -19.48
CA THR A 281 -1.59 -14.49 -19.85
C THR A 281 -0.52 -15.58 -19.99
N PRO A 282 0.58 -15.31 -20.72
CA PRO A 282 1.78 -16.12 -20.58
C PRO A 282 2.26 -16.08 -19.11
N TRP A 283 3.18 -16.94 -18.77
CA TRP A 283 4.01 -16.74 -17.59
C TRP A 283 4.90 -15.54 -17.81
N GLU A 284 5.00 -14.70 -16.79
CA GLU A 284 5.90 -13.57 -16.75
C GLU A 284 6.67 -13.54 -15.43
N ARG A 285 7.86 -12.94 -15.47
CA ARG A 285 8.74 -12.78 -14.32
C ARG A 285 9.48 -11.46 -14.43
N HIS A 286 9.58 -10.73 -13.32
CA HIS A 286 10.28 -9.46 -13.20
C HIS A 286 11.47 -9.60 -12.25
N PRO A 287 12.70 -9.90 -12.76
CA PRO A 287 13.88 -10.07 -11.91
C PRO A 287 14.30 -8.82 -11.15
N ASP A 288 13.91 -7.65 -11.61
CA ASP A 288 14.35 -6.35 -11.11
C ASP A 288 13.43 -5.73 -10.04
N GLY A 289 12.20 -6.23 -9.86
CA GLY A 289 11.27 -5.67 -8.88
C GLY A 289 9.96 -6.42 -8.76
N ASP A 290 9.18 -6.04 -7.75
CA ASP A 290 7.82 -6.50 -7.55
C ASP A 290 6.87 -5.85 -8.57
N GLU A 291 5.77 -6.54 -8.88
CA GLU A 291 4.71 -5.99 -9.71
C GLU A 291 3.43 -5.76 -8.89
N LEU A 292 2.81 -4.60 -9.09
CA LEU A 292 1.52 -4.25 -8.51
C LEU A 292 0.38 -4.63 -9.47
N LEU A 293 -0.60 -5.38 -8.98
CA LEU A 293 -1.87 -5.66 -9.66
C LEU A 293 -3.03 -5.07 -8.85
N HIS A 294 -3.84 -4.23 -9.49
CA HIS A 294 -5.02 -3.62 -8.90
C HIS A 294 -6.19 -3.65 -9.89
N PRO A 295 -6.98 -4.72 -9.91
CA PRO A 295 -8.19 -4.78 -10.73
C PRO A 295 -9.15 -3.65 -10.37
N LEU A 296 -9.54 -2.86 -11.36
CA LEU A 296 -10.55 -1.80 -11.23
C LEU A 296 -11.95 -2.36 -11.49
N GLU A 297 -12.05 -3.35 -12.40
CA GLU A 297 -13.27 -4.08 -12.76
C GLU A 297 -12.95 -5.55 -13.03
N GLY A 298 -13.89 -6.45 -12.74
CA GLY A 298 -13.72 -7.89 -12.93
C GLY A 298 -12.91 -8.57 -11.84
N GLU A 299 -12.43 -9.77 -12.12
CA GLU A 299 -11.52 -10.50 -11.23
C GLU A 299 -10.50 -11.31 -12.04
N VAL A 300 -9.38 -11.62 -11.41
CA VAL A 300 -8.30 -12.39 -12.02
C VAL A 300 -7.79 -13.43 -11.04
N ASP A 301 -7.59 -14.66 -11.51
CA ASP A 301 -6.86 -15.68 -10.78
C ASP A 301 -5.38 -15.59 -11.13
N VAL A 302 -4.57 -15.24 -10.13
CA VAL A 302 -3.12 -15.17 -10.26
C VAL A 302 -2.53 -16.48 -9.77
N THR A 303 -1.71 -17.12 -10.60
CA THR A 303 -0.89 -18.26 -10.20
C THR A 303 0.56 -17.83 -10.13
N VAL A 304 1.20 -18.04 -8.96
CA VAL A 304 2.61 -17.72 -8.72
C VAL A 304 3.38 -19.01 -8.43
N LEU A 305 4.52 -19.22 -9.10
CA LEU A 305 5.36 -20.39 -8.87
C LEU A 305 6.34 -20.09 -7.74
N THR A 306 6.09 -20.71 -6.58
CA THR A 306 6.97 -20.65 -5.40
C THR A 306 7.82 -21.90 -5.30
N ASP A 307 8.80 -21.92 -4.38
CA ASP A 307 9.62 -23.12 -4.08
C ASP A 307 8.76 -24.27 -3.50
N GLY A 308 7.67 -23.92 -2.79
CA GLY A 308 6.69 -24.88 -2.26
C GLY A 308 5.66 -25.38 -3.28
N GLY A 309 5.72 -24.90 -4.53
CA GLY A 309 4.78 -25.22 -5.60
C GLY A 309 3.94 -24.00 -6.04
N PRO A 310 2.94 -24.21 -6.92
CA PRO A 310 2.06 -23.14 -7.37
C PRO A 310 1.17 -22.62 -6.23
N ALA A 311 1.20 -21.30 -6.01
CA ALA A 311 0.24 -20.60 -5.16
C ALA A 311 -0.82 -19.94 -6.05
N HIS A 312 -2.08 -19.97 -5.61
CA HIS A 312 -3.22 -19.42 -6.35
C HIS A 312 -3.93 -18.36 -5.53
N VAL A 313 -4.14 -17.20 -6.11
CA VAL A 313 -4.81 -16.05 -5.46
C VAL A 313 -5.84 -15.47 -6.41
N THR A 314 -7.09 -15.34 -5.97
CA THR A 314 -8.10 -14.59 -6.72
C THR A 314 -8.05 -13.12 -6.27
N VAL A 315 -7.77 -12.23 -7.22
CA VAL A 315 -7.73 -10.78 -7.00
C VAL A 315 -8.97 -10.16 -7.65
N ARG A 316 -9.84 -9.59 -6.83
CA ARG A 316 -11.11 -8.99 -7.26
C ARG A 316 -10.99 -7.49 -7.45
N ALA A 317 -11.93 -6.92 -8.20
CA ALA A 317 -12.04 -5.47 -8.33
C ALA A 317 -11.99 -4.77 -6.96
N GLY A 318 -11.16 -3.73 -6.85
CA GLY A 318 -10.95 -3.00 -5.60
C GLY A 318 -9.97 -3.67 -4.63
N SER A 319 -9.32 -4.79 -5.02
CA SER A 319 -8.23 -5.38 -4.25
C SER A 319 -6.87 -4.98 -4.83
N VAL A 320 -5.82 -5.07 -4.01
CA VAL A 320 -4.42 -4.98 -4.46
C VAL A 320 -3.71 -6.29 -4.19
N PHE A 321 -2.85 -6.67 -5.13
CA PHE A 321 -1.95 -7.81 -5.00
C PHE A 321 -0.55 -7.42 -5.49
N VAL A 322 0.47 -7.92 -4.83
CA VAL A 322 1.86 -7.70 -5.24
C VAL A 322 2.44 -9.05 -5.65
N CYS A 323 2.81 -9.17 -6.94
CA CYS A 323 3.59 -10.27 -7.45
C CYS A 323 5.05 -10.09 -7.01
N PRO A 324 5.61 -11.01 -6.21
CA PRO A 324 6.95 -10.84 -5.68
C PRO A 324 8.02 -10.91 -6.77
N ARG A 325 9.02 -10.07 -6.62
CA ARG A 325 10.21 -10.02 -7.48
C ARG A 325 10.77 -11.41 -7.77
N GLY A 326 11.04 -11.67 -9.04
CA GLY A 326 11.74 -12.86 -9.51
C GLY A 326 10.91 -14.14 -9.53
N LEU A 327 9.65 -14.11 -9.10
CA LEU A 327 8.77 -15.26 -9.19
C LEU A 327 7.99 -15.26 -10.51
N TRP A 328 7.91 -16.43 -11.14
CA TRP A 328 7.05 -16.63 -12.29
C TRP A 328 5.59 -16.57 -11.86
N HIS A 329 4.81 -15.77 -12.55
CA HIS A 329 3.37 -15.68 -12.34
C HIS A 329 2.62 -15.54 -13.66
N ARG A 330 1.34 -15.88 -13.66
CA ARG A 330 0.40 -15.69 -14.79
C ARG A 330 -0.98 -15.40 -14.26
N GLN A 331 -1.81 -14.84 -15.11
CA GLN A 331 -3.12 -14.31 -14.76
C GLN A 331 -4.19 -14.93 -15.66
N LEU A 332 -5.31 -15.36 -15.06
CA LEU A 332 -6.51 -15.81 -15.79
C LEU A 332 -7.66 -14.86 -15.47
N ALA A 333 -8.03 -14.01 -16.42
CA ALA A 333 -9.17 -13.10 -16.28
C ALA A 333 -10.52 -13.83 -16.29
N ARG A 334 -11.51 -13.36 -15.48
CA ARG A 334 -12.83 -14.00 -15.33
C ARG A 334 -13.99 -13.00 -15.44
N PRO A 335 -14.73 -12.93 -16.56
CA PRO A 335 -14.27 -13.40 -17.88
C PRO A 335 -13.27 -12.43 -18.49
N ALA A 336 -13.27 -11.17 -18.03
CA ALA A 336 -12.38 -10.10 -18.40
C ALA A 336 -12.03 -9.24 -17.18
N VAL A 337 -10.93 -8.50 -17.24
CA VAL A 337 -10.48 -7.61 -16.18
C VAL A 337 -10.04 -6.26 -16.75
N THR A 338 -10.40 -5.19 -16.04
CA THR A 338 -9.79 -3.86 -16.20
C THR A 338 -8.76 -3.70 -15.11
N MET A 339 -7.49 -3.62 -15.48
CA MET A 339 -6.35 -3.62 -14.56
C MET A 339 -5.67 -2.26 -14.53
N PHE A 340 -5.42 -1.73 -13.33
CA PHE A 340 -4.35 -0.78 -13.05
C PHE A 340 -3.16 -1.56 -12.52
N PHE A 341 -1.98 -1.33 -13.08
CA PHE A 341 -0.78 -2.10 -12.75
C PHE A 341 0.44 -1.20 -12.53
N GLY A 342 1.45 -1.75 -11.88
CA GLY A 342 2.78 -1.14 -11.76
C GLY A 342 3.85 -2.19 -12.01
N THR A 343 4.39 -2.23 -13.23
CA THR A 343 5.36 -3.22 -13.68
C THR A 343 6.77 -2.64 -13.72
N PRO A 344 7.82 -3.35 -13.25
CA PRO A 344 9.21 -2.91 -13.36
C PRO A 344 9.63 -2.58 -14.80
N GLU A 345 10.31 -1.43 -15.00
CA GLU A 345 10.68 -0.92 -16.35
C GLU A 345 11.77 -1.73 -17.06
N LYS A 346 12.58 -2.54 -16.34
CA LYS A 346 13.77 -3.12 -16.93
C LYS A 346 13.49 -4.42 -17.67
N THR A 347 13.43 -5.53 -16.97
CA THR A 347 13.38 -6.85 -17.59
C THR A 347 12.07 -7.55 -17.26
N THR A 348 11.32 -7.93 -18.30
CA THR A 348 10.21 -8.89 -18.21
C THR A 348 10.58 -10.12 -19.01
N GLU A 349 10.62 -11.26 -18.36
CA GLU A 349 10.79 -12.56 -19.02
C GLU A 349 9.40 -13.17 -19.22
N ILE A 350 9.17 -13.72 -20.42
CA ILE A 350 7.85 -14.24 -20.82
C ILE A 350 8.00 -15.69 -21.30
N SER A 351 7.06 -16.56 -20.95
CA SER A 351 7.06 -17.95 -21.38
C SER A 351 5.64 -18.53 -21.52
N TRP A 352 5.39 -19.30 -22.58
CA TRP A 352 4.20 -20.10 -22.74
C TRP A 352 4.40 -21.58 -22.35
N ALA A 353 5.59 -21.93 -21.84
CA ALA A 353 5.85 -23.29 -21.38
C ALA A 353 4.91 -23.70 -20.23
N GLU A 354 4.65 -24.98 -20.08
CA GLU A 354 3.85 -25.51 -18.98
C GLU A 354 4.44 -25.14 -17.62
N ASP A 355 5.76 -25.33 -17.46
CA ASP A 355 6.56 -24.85 -16.32
C ASP A 355 7.76 -24.07 -16.84
N PRO A 356 7.74 -22.72 -16.77
CA PRO A 356 8.80 -21.87 -17.30
C PRO A 356 10.15 -22.03 -16.58
N ARG A 357 10.17 -22.60 -15.37
CA ARG A 357 11.39 -22.89 -14.62
C ARG A 357 12.23 -24.01 -15.24
N ARG A 358 11.59 -24.85 -16.10
CA ARG A 358 12.23 -25.98 -16.77
C ARG A 358 12.56 -25.70 -18.24
N ALA A 359 12.14 -24.55 -18.76
CA ALA A 359 12.49 -24.11 -20.10
C ALA A 359 13.91 -23.51 -20.05
N VAL A 360 14.88 -24.27 -20.52
CA VAL A 360 16.29 -23.86 -20.70
C VAL A 360 16.50 -23.45 -22.14
#